data_686550dda6c5fd2e25723bbaa2c37497
#
_entry.id   686550dda6c5fd2e25723bbaa2c37497
#
_cell.length_a   1.000
_cell.length_b   1.000
_cell.length_c   1.000
_cell.angle_alpha   90.00
_cell.angle_beta   90.00
_cell.angle_gamma   90.00
#
_symmetry.space_group_name_H-M   'P 1'
#
loop_
_entity.id
_entity.type
_entity.pdbx_description
1 polymer ?
#
loop_
_entity_poly.entity_id
_entity_poly.type
_entity_poly.pdbx_seq_one_letter_code
_entity_poly.pdbx_strand_id
1 'polypeptide(L)'
;ANCLVGSEMCIRDSSIIVAGMGGSAIGGDIVSVLEKECIDIPFFVCRGYSVPNWVNKNTLVICSSYSGNTEETLAALDDSIIKGAQVCGVTTGGSLAKKLKIENKDVVIIPSGLQPRAALAYSFVPMIKLLQKIGILDTKIDSWLPDVIESLLNDRELHSQDSKENPIFGLADKIYNRIPIIYSDNSTVNVAALRLKGQICENSKMLCYHNDLPELNHNEIVGW
;
A
#
# COMPACT_ATOMS: atom_id res chain seq x y z
N ALA A 1 -0.45 1.40 -22.75
CA ALA A 1 0.40 0.44 -22.05
C ALA A 1 1.65 0.06 -22.87
N ASN A 2 2.45 1.05 -23.26
CA ASN A 2 3.72 0.82 -23.93
C ASN A 2 4.77 1.69 -23.25
N CYS A 3 5.26 1.26 -22.11
CA CYS A 3 6.46 1.85 -21.54
C CYS A 3 7.05 0.96 -20.46
N LEU A 4 7.69 -0.09 -20.85
CA LEU A 4 8.65 -0.88 -20.09
C LEU A 4 9.47 -1.74 -21.09
N VAL A 5 9.99 -1.09 -22.14
CA VAL A 5 10.90 -1.75 -23.09
C VAL A 5 12.09 -0.83 -23.27
N GLY A 6 13.22 -1.17 -22.68
CA GLY A 6 14.47 -0.56 -23.08
C GLY A 6 15.54 -0.32 -22.02
N SER A 7 15.47 -0.95 -20.86
CA SER A 7 16.70 -1.21 -20.14
C SER A 7 16.67 -2.66 -19.67
N GLU A 8 17.78 -3.36 -19.82
CA GLU A 8 18.03 -4.59 -19.11
C GLU A 8 17.94 -4.24 -17.60
N MET A 9 16.72 -4.24 -17.06
CA MET A 9 16.51 -4.32 -15.64
C MET A 9 16.92 -5.74 -15.28
N CYS A 10 18.25 -5.97 -15.36
CA CYS A 10 18.87 -7.17 -14.84
C CYS A 10 18.57 -7.16 -13.34
N ILE A 11 17.63 -8.00 -12.96
CA ILE A 11 17.20 -8.24 -11.59
C ILE A 11 18.40 -8.73 -10.79
N ARG A 12 19.17 -7.78 -10.32
CA ARG A 12 20.14 -7.91 -9.23
C ARG A 12 19.78 -6.96 -8.10
N ASP A 13 18.49 -6.54 -8.07
CA ASP A 13 18.04 -5.74 -6.95
C ASP A 13 18.11 -6.57 -5.69
N SER A 14 18.87 -6.06 -4.73
CA SER A 14 19.08 -6.73 -3.45
C SER A 14 17.99 -6.40 -2.44
N SER A 15 17.08 -5.47 -2.77
CA SER A 15 15.99 -5.01 -1.90
C SER A 15 14.97 -4.16 -2.66
N ILE A 16 13.75 -4.14 -2.14
CA ILE A 16 12.65 -3.32 -2.65
C ILE A 16 12.18 -2.37 -1.58
N ILE A 17 11.90 -1.12 -1.96
CA ILE A 17 11.22 -0.14 -1.11
C ILE A 17 9.97 0.36 -1.84
N VAL A 18 8.87 0.43 -1.11
CA VAL A 18 7.70 1.20 -1.51
C VAL A 18 7.69 2.49 -0.69
N ALA A 19 7.92 3.63 -1.33
CA ALA A 19 7.84 4.94 -0.69
C ALA A 19 6.47 5.56 -0.94
N GLY A 20 5.71 5.83 0.13
CA GLY A 20 4.36 6.37 0.02
C GLY A 20 3.74 6.69 1.36
N MET A 21 2.55 7.30 1.34
CA MET A 21 1.78 7.67 2.53
C MET A 21 0.34 7.12 2.44
N GLY A 22 -0.31 6.95 3.60
CA GLY A 22 -1.72 6.56 3.67
C GLY A 22 -2.08 5.35 2.81
N GLY A 23 -3.10 5.47 1.96
CA GLY A 23 -3.56 4.39 1.08
C GLY A 23 -2.51 3.88 0.09
N SER A 24 -1.58 4.74 -0.36
CA SER A 24 -0.50 4.35 -1.25
C SER A 24 0.56 3.48 -0.54
N ALA A 25 0.86 3.78 0.73
CA ALA A 25 1.74 2.96 1.55
C ALA A 25 1.08 1.63 1.96
N ILE A 26 -0.20 1.65 2.32
CA ILE A 26 -0.98 0.43 2.61
C ILE A 26 -0.98 -0.54 1.42
N GLY A 27 -0.98 -0.03 0.18
CA GLY A 27 -0.80 -0.88 -1.00
C GLY A 27 0.51 -1.68 -0.96
N GLY A 28 1.61 -1.05 -0.53
CA GLY A 28 2.89 -1.73 -0.30
C GLY A 28 2.83 -2.75 0.85
N ASP A 29 2.18 -2.41 1.97
CA ASP A 29 2.00 -3.37 3.08
C ASP A 29 1.21 -4.60 2.65
N ILE A 30 0.13 -4.42 1.84
CA ILE A 30 -0.63 -5.54 1.30
C ILE A 30 0.27 -6.44 0.46
N VAL A 31 1.06 -5.87 -0.45
CA VAL A 31 2.01 -6.66 -1.25
C VAL A 31 2.99 -7.41 -0.35
N SER A 32 3.54 -6.75 0.67
CA SER A 32 4.53 -7.35 1.56
C SER A 32 4.01 -8.56 2.34
N VAL A 33 2.71 -8.55 2.71
CA VAL A 33 2.12 -9.66 3.49
C VAL A 33 1.54 -10.76 2.59
N LEU A 34 0.98 -10.40 1.43
CA LEU A 34 0.46 -11.38 0.48
C LEU A 34 1.58 -12.20 -0.18
N GLU A 35 2.69 -11.56 -0.44
CA GLU A 35 3.82 -12.16 -1.17
C GLU A 35 5.00 -12.52 -0.24
N LYS A 36 4.76 -12.53 1.08
CA LYS A 36 5.80 -12.79 2.10
C LYS A 36 6.60 -14.07 1.85
N GLU A 37 5.91 -15.11 1.38
CA GLU A 37 6.52 -16.42 1.11
C GLU A 37 7.11 -16.52 -0.32
N CYS A 38 6.88 -15.50 -1.17
CA CYS A 38 7.27 -15.49 -2.58
C CYS A 38 8.40 -14.50 -2.88
N ILE A 39 8.64 -13.53 -1.99
CA ILE A 39 9.68 -12.52 -2.17
C ILE A 39 10.92 -12.93 -1.38
N ASP A 40 11.97 -13.36 -2.08
CA ASP A 40 13.25 -13.79 -1.48
C ASP A 40 14.20 -12.65 -1.13
N ILE A 41 13.80 -11.40 -1.38
CA ILE A 41 14.61 -10.22 -1.10
C ILE A 41 13.90 -9.29 -0.09
N PRO A 42 14.65 -8.49 0.71
CA PRO A 42 14.04 -7.54 1.63
C PRO A 42 13.04 -6.61 0.95
N PHE A 43 11.81 -6.57 1.47
CA PHE A 43 10.75 -5.69 1.04
C PHE A 43 10.36 -4.75 2.19
N PHE A 44 10.46 -3.45 1.97
CA PHE A 44 10.25 -2.44 3.01
C PHE A 44 9.29 -1.34 2.55
N VAL A 45 8.35 -0.95 3.42
CA VAL A 45 7.44 0.18 3.17
C VAL A 45 7.92 1.40 3.95
N CYS A 46 8.34 2.43 3.22
CA CYS A 46 8.88 3.67 3.77
C CYS A 46 7.78 4.75 3.83
N ARG A 47 7.56 5.30 5.03
CA ARG A 47 6.65 6.41 5.28
C ARG A 47 7.42 7.57 5.85
N GLY A 48 7.84 8.51 4.98
CA GLY A 48 8.64 9.65 5.42
C GLY A 48 9.28 10.39 4.25
N TYR A 49 10.12 11.35 4.60
CA TYR A 49 10.78 12.26 3.66
C TYR A 49 12.08 11.70 3.06
N SER A 50 12.61 10.61 3.59
CA SER A 50 13.86 10.00 3.15
C SER A 50 13.75 8.49 3.14
N VAL A 51 14.58 7.82 2.33
CA VAL A 51 14.73 6.37 2.34
C VAL A 51 15.90 5.95 3.25
N PRO A 52 15.94 4.70 3.74
CA PRO A 52 17.02 4.22 4.60
C PRO A 52 18.42 4.43 4.01
N ASN A 53 19.43 4.57 4.87
CA ASN A 53 20.82 4.83 4.44
C ASN A 53 21.46 3.67 3.66
N TRP A 54 20.94 2.46 3.78
CA TRP A 54 21.45 1.30 3.04
C TRP A 54 20.99 1.26 1.57
N VAL A 55 20.06 2.14 1.18
CA VAL A 55 19.60 2.27 -0.21
C VAL A 55 20.76 2.64 -1.12
N ASN A 56 20.88 1.96 -2.24
CA ASN A 56 21.94 2.12 -3.21
C ASN A 56 21.48 1.68 -4.61
N LYS A 57 22.40 1.62 -5.57
CA LYS A 57 22.13 1.26 -6.97
C LYS A 57 21.48 -0.11 -7.20
N ASN A 58 21.52 -1.00 -6.23
CA ASN A 58 20.90 -2.32 -6.27
C ASN A 58 19.56 -2.36 -5.52
N THR A 59 18.97 -1.22 -5.20
CA THR A 59 17.67 -1.10 -4.56
C THR A 59 16.65 -0.59 -5.58
N LEU A 60 15.51 -1.28 -5.68
CA LEU A 60 14.34 -0.77 -6.41
C LEU A 60 13.47 0.05 -5.44
N VAL A 61 13.22 1.32 -5.76
CA VAL A 61 12.29 2.18 -5.01
C VAL A 61 11.06 2.47 -5.87
N ILE A 62 9.89 1.98 -5.42
CA ILE A 62 8.60 2.22 -6.04
C ILE A 62 7.94 3.40 -5.31
N CYS A 63 7.94 4.58 -5.93
CA CYS A 63 7.28 5.76 -5.39
C CYS A 63 5.79 5.71 -5.69
N SER A 64 4.96 5.54 -4.65
CA SER A 64 3.51 5.42 -4.79
C SER A 64 2.81 6.65 -4.21
N SER A 65 2.10 7.38 -5.06
CA SER A 65 1.28 8.51 -4.66
C SER A 65 0.09 8.65 -5.61
N TYR A 66 -1.12 8.46 -5.09
CA TYR A 66 -2.33 8.57 -5.91
C TYR A 66 -2.42 9.96 -6.55
N SER A 67 -2.29 11.04 -5.79
CA SER A 67 -2.32 12.42 -6.32
C SER A 67 -1.07 12.80 -7.13
N GLY A 68 0.05 12.12 -6.89
CA GLY A 68 1.37 12.48 -7.42
C GLY A 68 1.97 13.76 -6.83
N ASN A 69 1.38 14.29 -5.75
CA ASN A 69 1.81 15.54 -5.13
C ASN A 69 2.10 15.40 -3.62
N THR A 70 2.18 14.17 -3.12
CA THR A 70 2.52 13.90 -1.72
C THR A 70 3.96 14.31 -1.46
N GLU A 71 4.16 15.28 -0.58
CA GLU A 71 5.46 15.92 -0.31
C GLU A 71 6.51 14.89 0.15
N GLU A 72 6.13 14.02 1.07
CA GLU A 72 7.00 12.96 1.59
C GLU A 72 7.47 12.01 0.48
N THR A 73 6.55 11.61 -0.40
CA THR A 73 6.88 10.70 -1.52
C THR A 73 7.79 11.38 -2.53
N LEU A 74 7.61 12.69 -2.78
CA LEU A 74 8.47 13.45 -3.67
C LEU A 74 9.88 13.63 -3.09
N ALA A 75 9.98 13.89 -1.79
CA ALA A 75 11.26 13.99 -1.09
C ALA A 75 11.99 12.63 -1.06
N ALA A 76 11.26 11.53 -0.78
CA ALA A 76 11.81 10.18 -0.82
C ALA A 76 12.30 9.78 -2.23
N LEU A 77 11.61 10.23 -3.29
CA LEU A 77 12.09 10.06 -4.68
C LEU A 77 13.42 10.78 -4.90
N ASP A 78 13.51 12.05 -4.49
CA ASP A 78 14.73 12.85 -4.66
C ASP A 78 15.91 12.21 -3.90
N ASP A 79 15.70 11.79 -2.65
CA ASP A 79 16.71 11.09 -1.85
C ASP A 79 17.14 9.74 -2.48
N SER A 80 16.18 9.00 -3.04
CA SER A 80 16.45 7.74 -3.76
C SER A 80 17.33 7.95 -4.99
N ILE A 81 17.06 9.00 -5.77
CA ILE A 81 17.87 9.36 -6.94
C ILE A 81 19.28 9.74 -6.52
N ILE A 82 19.43 10.55 -5.46
CA ILE A 82 20.74 10.94 -4.93
C ILE A 82 21.56 9.72 -4.50
N LYS A 83 20.91 8.71 -3.90
CA LYS A 83 21.54 7.44 -3.48
C LYS A 83 21.79 6.48 -4.65
N GLY A 84 21.40 6.85 -5.87
CA GLY A 84 21.60 6.08 -7.07
C GLY A 84 20.68 4.88 -7.25
N ALA A 85 19.57 4.81 -6.49
CA ALA A 85 18.61 3.71 -6.57
C ALA A 85 17.93 3.64 -7.94
N GLN A 86 17.47 2.43 -8.31
CA GLN A 86 16.51 2.27 -9.39
C GLN A 86 15.15 2.80 -8.90
N VAL A 87 14.55 3.73 -9.63
CA VAL A 87 13.28 4.33 -9.21
C VAL A 87 12.21 4.19 -10.29
N CYS A 88 10.98 3.94 -9.86
CA CYS A 88 9.79 4.01 -10.69
C CYS A 88 8.61 4.56 -9.88
N GLY A 89 7.46 4.79 -10.52
CA GLY A 89 6.32 5.35 -9.81
C GLY A 89 4.98 4.74 -10.19
N VAL A 90 4.03 4.83 -9.24
CA VAL A 90 2.61 4.52 -9.46
C VAL A 90 1.80 5.75 -9.03
N THR A 91 1.08 6.38 -9.97
CA THR A 91 0.40 7.65 -9.72
C THR A 91 -0.65 7.96 -10.77
N THR A 92 -1.62 8.85 -10.46
CA THR A 92 -2.53 9.41 -11.48
C THR A 92 -1.86 10.51 -12.33
N GLY A 93 -0.68 11.01 -11.92
CA GLY A 93 0.00 12.12 -12.59
C GLY A 93 0.79 13.00 -11.60
N GLY A 94 0.51 14.30 -11.63
CA GLY A 94 1.09 15.26 -10.70
C GLY A 94 2.60 15.49 -10.87
N SER A 95 3.23 15.98 -9.82
CA SER A 95 4.66 16.28 -9.78
C SER A 95 5.51 15.01 -9.83
N LEU A 96 5.03 13.90 -9.28
CA LEU A 96 5.71 12.61 -9.31
C LEU A 96 5.91 12.13 -10.76
N ALA A 97 4.85 12.12 -11.57
CA ALA A 97 4.96 11.70 -12.96
C ALA A 97 5.87 12.64 -13.78
N LYS A 98 5.81 13.96 -13.49
CA LYS A 98 6.67 14.95 -14.16
C LYS A 98 8.15 14.72 -13.83
N LYS A 99 8.48 14.56 -12.53
CA LYS A 99 9.86 14.31 -12.09
C LYS A 99 10.41 13.02 -12.69
N LEU A 100 9.68 11.92 -12.60
CA LEU A 100 10.10 10.63 -13.17
C LEU A 100 10.36 10.72 -14.68
N LYS A 101 9.51 11.44 -15.43
CA LYS A 101 9.74 11.67 -16.87
C LYS A 101 10.98 12.50 -17.16
N ILE A 102 11.25 13.56 -16.38
CA ILE A 102 12.46 14.38 -16.51
C ILE A 102 13.71 13.52 -16.27
N GLU A 103 13.67 12.65 -15.28
CA GLU A 103 14.76 11.71 -14.92
C GLU A 103 14.83 10.48 -15.83
N ASN A 104 13.97 10.42 -16.88
CA ASN A 104 13.86 9.27 -17.78
C ASN A 104 13.60 7.94 -17.04
N LYS A 105 12.71 7.98 -16.04
CA LYS A 105 12.32 6.85 -15.21
C LYS A 105 10.89 6.40 -15.52
N ASP A 106 10.62 5.12 -15.25
CA ASP A 106 9.33 4.52 -15.52
C ASP A 106 8.22 5.01 -14.57
N VAL A 107 7.01 5.15 -15.10
CA VAL A 107 5.83 5.51 -14.34
C VAL A 107 4.60 4.73 -14.82
N VAL A 108 3.91 4.11 -13.89
CA VAL A 108 2.59 3.50 -14.11
C VAL A 108 1.53 4.56 -13.85
N ILE A 109 0.84 4.98 -14.89
CA ILE A 109 -0.28 5.92 -14.76
C ILE A 109 -1.56 5.15 -14.48
N ILE A 110 -2.20 5.48 -13.36
CA ILE A 110 -3.45 4.89 -12.88
C ILE A 110 -4.62 5.87 -13.07
N PRO A 111 -5.89 5.39 -13.11
CA PRO A 111 -7.05 6.26 -13.24
C PRO A 111 -7.18 7.25 -12.07
N SER A 112 -7.55 8.48 -12.39
CA SER A 112 -7.89 9.54 -11.43
C SER A 112 -9.40 9.59 -11.15
N GLY A 113 -9.83 10.47 -10.24
CA GLY A 113 -11.24 10.75 -9.98
C GLY A 113 -11.79 10.14 -8.68
N LEU A 114 -11.02 9.32 -7.99
CA LEU A 114 -11.40 8.79 -6.67
C LEU A 114 -10.74 9.58 -5.53
N GLN A 115 -11.33 9.47 -4.35
CA GLN A 115 -10.62 9.86 -3.14
C GLN A 115 -9.46 8.87 -2.87
N PRO A 116 -8.27 9.31 -2.44
CA PRO A 116 -7.13 8.40 -2.21
C PRO A 116 -7.46 7.21 -1.30
N ARG A 117 -8.29 7.45 -0.27
CA ARG A 117 -8.75 6.41 0.66
C ARG A 117 -9.68 5.37 0.02
N ALA A 118 -10.28 5.66 -1.13
CA ALA A 118 -11.14 4.73 -1.89
C ALA A 118 -10.40 4.06 -3.07
N ALA A 119 -9.12 4.40 -3.28
CA ALA A 119 -8.34 4.00 -4.45
C ALA A 119 -7.32 2.89 -4.14
N LEU A 120 -7.54 2.08 -3.09
CA LEU A 120 -6.56 1.11 -2.61
C LEU A 120 -6.12 0.11 -3.68
N ALA A 121 -7.06 -0.43 -4.47
CA ALA A 121 -6.72 -1.36 -5.54
C ALA A 121 -5.76 -0.77 -6.57
N TYR A 122 -5.85 0.53 -6.83
CA TYR A 122 -4.93 1.24 -7.74
C TYR A 122 -3.52 1.44 -7.16
N SER A 123 -3.31 1.19 -5.87
CA SER A 123 -1.96 1.18 -5.32
C SER A 123 -1.34 -0.21 -5.33
N PHE A 124 -2.03 -1.26 -4.89
CA PHE A 124 -1.39 -2.59 -4.76
C PHE A 124 -1.42 -3.43 -6.04
N VAL A 125 -2.52 -3.44 -6.83
CA VAL A 125 -2.59 -4.26 -8.05
C VAL A 125 -1.51 -3.90 -9.08
N PRO A 126 -1.27 -2.60 -9.40
CA PRO A 126 -0.16 -2.23 -10.27
C PRO A 126 1.22 -2.61 -9.72
N MET A 127 1.43 -2.58 -8.40
CA MET A 127 2.70 -3.02 -7.79
C MET A 127 2.92 -4.51 -8.00
N ILE A 128 1.92 -5.38 -7.74
CA ILE A 128 2.05 -6.82 -7.98
C ILE A 128 2.35 -7.07 -9.47
N LYS A 129 1.61 -6.42 -10.37
CA LYS A 129 1.85 -6.55 -11.81
C LYS A 129 3.24 -6.07 -12.24
N LEU A 130 3.74 -4.99 -11.62
CA LEU A 130 5.10 -4.51 -11.85
C LEU A 130 6.12 -5.56 -11.40
N LEU A 131 6.00 -6.07 -10.16
CA LEU A 131 6.91 -7.05 -9.58
C LEU A 131 6.91 -8.38 -10.36
N GLN A 132 5.74 -8.80 -10.87
CA GLN A 132 5.64 -9.94 -11.80
C GLN A 132 6.39 -9.66 -13.10
N LYS A 133 6.16 -8.48 -13.69
CA LYS A 133 6.75 -8.13 -14.98
C LYS A 133 8.28 -8.08 -14.93
N ILE A 134 8.86 -7.68 -13.82
CA ILE A 134 10.30 -7.66 -13.60
C ILE A 134 10.86 -8.98 -13.04
N GLY A 135 10.01 -10.01 -12.90
CA GLY A 135 10.40 -11.37 -12.50
C GLY A 135 10.76 -11.55 -11.03
N ILE A 136 10.32 -10.63 -10.16
CA ILE A 136 10.47 -10.76 -8.69
C ILE A 136 9.38 -11.64 -8.10
N LEU A 137 8.18 -11.58 -8.67
CA LEU A 137 7.04 -12.41 -8.27
C LEU A 137 6.66 -13.40 -9.37
N ASP A 138 6.43 -14.64 -8.98
CA ASP A 138 5.83 -15.68 -9.84
C ASP A 138 4.32 -15.87 -9.55
N THR A 139 3.72 -14.96 -8.81
CA THR A 139 2.32 -15.04 -8.41
C THR A 139 1.39 -14.90 -9.59
N LYS A 140 0.44 -15.82 -9.71
CA LYS A 140 -0.59 -15.78 -10.76
C LYS A 140 -1.79 -14.95 -10.32
N ILE A 141 -1.60 -13.63 -10.12
CA ILE A 141 -2.69 -12.72 -9.71
C ILE A 141 -3.93 -12.86 -10.61
N ASP A 142 -3.74 -13.10 -11.90
CA ASP A 142 -4.84 -13.27 -12.85
C ASP A 142 -5.70 -14.50 -12.58
N SER A 143 -5.19 -15.49 -11.85
CA SER A 143 -5.93 -16.69 -11.51
C SER A 143 -6.90 -16.53 -10.34
N TRP A 144 -6.58 -15.67 -9.35
CA TRP A 144 -7.42 -15.49 -8.17
C TRP A 144 -8.13 -14.12 -8.11
N LEU A 145 -7.68 -13.14 -8.88
CA LEU A 145 -8.26 -11.78 -8.87
C LEU A 145 -9.75 -11.76 -9.28
N PRO A 146 -10.24 -12.57 -10.26
CA PRO A 146 -11.65 -12.63 -10.57
C PRO A 146 -12.53 -13.05 -9.37
N ASP A 147 -12.12 -14.08 -8.64
CA ASP A 147 -12.86 -14.59 -7.47
C ASP A 147 -12.90 -13.55 -6.34
N VAL A 148 -11.78 -12.83 -6.13
CA VAL A 148 -11.73 -11.71 -5.17
C VAL A 148 -12.67 -10.58 -5.59
N ILE A 149 -12.73 -10.23 -6.88
CA ILE A 149 -13.66 -9.20 -7.38
C ILE A 149 -15.10 -9.62 -7.14
N GLU A 150 -15.47 -10.87 -7.43
CA GLU A 150 -16.81 -11.40 -7.19
C GLU A 150 -17.16 -11.34 -5.70
N SER A 151 -16.26 -11.79 -4.82
CA SER A 151 -16.45 -11.71 -3.37
C SER A 151 -16.67 -10.27 -2.90
N LEU A 152 -15.85 -9.33 -3.35
CA LEU A 152 -15.97 -7.91 -2.99
C LEU A 152 -17.28 -7.28 -3.50
N LEU A 153 -17.79 -7.71 -4.66
CA LEU A 153 -19.08 -7.25 -5.18
C LEU A 153 -20.23 -7.74 -4.30
N ASN A 154 -20.21 -9.01 -3.88
CA ASN A 154 -21.19 -9.59 -2.97
C ASN A 154 -21.15 -8.92 -1.60
N ASP A 155 -19.96 -8.71 -1.04
CA ASP A 155 -19.77 -7.99 0.24
C ASP A 155 -20.30 -6.55 0.14
N ARG A 156 -20.03 -5.85 -0.96
CA ARG A 156 -20.55 -4.51 -1.18
C ARG A 156 -22.08 -4.48 -1.19
N GLU A 157 -22.72 -5.43 -1.88
CA GLU A 157 -24.18 -5.51 -1.93
C GLU A 157 -24.77 -5.77 -0.54
N LEU A 158 -24.21 -6.72 0.21
CA LEU A 158 -24.62 -7.03 1.58
C LEU A 158 -24.43 -5.83 2.53
N HIS A 159 -23.25 -5.21 2.50
CA HIS A 159 -22.87 -4.16 3.46
C HIS A 159 -23.41 -2.77 3.10
N SER A 160 -23.91 -2.55 1.88
CA SER A 160 -24.52 -1.29 1.48
C SER A 160 -26.00 -1.15 1.87
N GLN A 161 -26.61 -2.22 2.37
CA GLN A 161 -28.02 -2.21 2.74
C GLN A 161 -28.26 -1.39 4.02
N ASP A 162 -29.16 -0.43 3.95
CA ASP A 162 -29.63 0.33 5.13
C ASP A 162 -30.69 -0.51 5.87
N SER A 163 -30.23 -1.52 6.58
CA SER A 163 -31.04 -2.50 7.28
C SER A 163 -30.41 -2.88 8.62
N LYS A 164 -31.25 -3.09 9.64
CA LYS A 164 -30.79 -3.59 10.95
C LYS A 164 -30.19 -4.99 10.88
N GLU A 165 -30.45 -5.72 9.82
CA GLU A 165 -29.90 -7.05 9.56
C GLU A 165 -28.47 -6.97 8.99
N ASN A 166 -28.05 -5.79 8.54
CA ASN A 166 -26.69 -5.55 8.10
C ASN A 166 -25.73 -5.63 9.30
N PRO A 167 -24.77 -6.57 9.32
CA PRO A 167 -23.87 -6.76 10.45
C PRO A 167 -22.97 -5.53 10.70
N ILE A 168 -22.66 -4.78 9.64
CA ILE A 168 -21.85 -3.55 9.73
C ILE A 168 -22.62 -2.45 10.46
N PHE A 169 -23.95 -2.38 10.26
CA PHE A 169 -24.78 -1.42 10.99
C PHE A 169 -24.76 -1.68 12.51
N GLY A 170 -24.90 -2.95 12.91
CA GLY A 170 -24.79 -3.33 14.31
C GLY A 170 -23.41 -3.08 14.93
N LEU A 171 -22.34 -3.21 14.14
CA LEU A 171 -21.00 -2.84 14.57
C LEU A 171 -20.86 -1.30 14.71
N ALA A 172 -21.36 -0.54 13.76
CA ALA A 172 -21.34 0.92 13.80
C ALA A 172 -22.04 1.46 15.06
N ASP A 173 -23.19 0.90 15.42
CA ASP A 173 -23.92 1.24 16.64
C ASP A 173 -23.08 0.98 17.91
N LYS A 174 -22.36 -0.14 17.95
CA LYS A 174 -21.51 -0.49 19.11
C LYS A 174 -20.32 0.45 19.28
N ILE A 175 -19.76 0.97 18.21
CA ILE A 175 -18.60 1.88 18.25
C ILE A 175 -19.01 3.37 18.29
N TYR A 176 -20.28 3.69 18.07
CA TYR A 176 -20.77 5.07 18.10
C TYR A 176 -20.48 5.74 19.43
N ASN A 177 -19.93 6.95 19.40
CA ASN A 177 -19.48 7.72 20.57
C ASN A 177 -18.47 7.00 21.48
N ARG A 178 -17.70 6.05 20.93
CA ARG A 178 -16.61 5.37 21.64
C ARG A 178 -15.32 5.52 20.86
N ILE A 179 -14.20 5.27 21.52
CA ILE A 179 -12.89 5.20 20.85
C ILE A 179 -12.60 3.73 20.59
N PRO A 180 -12.67 3.28 19.33
CA PRO A 180 -12.34 1.90 18.99
C PRO A 180 -10.85 1.63 19.18
N ILE A 181 -10.53 0.46 19.71
CA ILE A 181 -9.18 -0.08 19.75
C ILE A 181 -9.23 -1.40 18.99
N ILE A 182 -8.38 -1.52 17.97
CA ILE A 182 -8.34 -2.68 17.08
C ILE A 182 -7.06 -3.46 17.38
N TYR A 183 -7.23 -4.71 17.79
CA TYR A 183 -6.13 -5.64 17.96
C TYR A 183 -6.15 -6.69 16.87
N SER A 184 -4.98 -7.02 16.36
CA SER A 184 -4.79 -8.09 15.38
C SER A 184 -3.50 -8.85 15.68
N ASP A 185 -3.34 -10.01 15.07
CA ASP A 185 -2.01 -10.62 14.99
C ASP A 185 -1.10 -9.83 14.02
N ASN A 186 0.18 -10.11 14.03
CA ASN A 186 1.16 -9.46 13.14
C ASN A 186 1.26 -10.13 11.75
N SER A 187 0.20 -10.82 11.33
CA SER A 187 0.09 -11.47 10.03
C SER A 187 -0.59 -10.56 8.98
N THR A 188 -1.16 -11.17 7.97
CA THR A 188 -1.93 -10.49 6.91
C THR A 188 -3.07 -9.64 7.47
N VAL A 189 -3.71 -10.08 8.57
CA VAL A 189 -4.81 -9.36 9.23
C VAL A 189 -4.37 -8.03 9.81
N ASN A 190 -3.11 -7.88 10.21
CA ASN A 190 -2.57 -6.63 10.73
C ASN A 190 -2.72 -5.47 9.73
N VAL A 191 -2.43 -5.71 8.47
CA VAL A 191 -2.57 -4.68 7.43
C VAL A 191 -4.02 -4.25 7.25
N ALA A 192 -4.96 -5.21 7.34
CA ALA A 192 -6.40 -4.92 7.30
C ALA A 192 -6.84 -4.11 8.53
N ALA A 193 -6.36 -4.46 9.71
CA ALA A 193 -6.65 -3.75 10.97
C ALA A 193 -6.10 -2.31 10.95
N LEU A 194 -4.85 -2.14 10.51
CA LEU A 194 -4.24 -0.82 10.32
C LEU A 194 -5.02 0.02 9.30
N ARG A 195 -5.48 -0.61 8.21
CA ARG A 195 -6.32 0.05 7.21
C ARG A 195 -7.67 0.46 7.79
N LEU A 196 -8.34 -0.42 8.53
CA LEU A 196 -9.63 -0.13 9.18
C LEU A 196 -9.49 1.07 10.14
N LYS A 197 -8.45 1.10 10.96
CA LYS A 197 -8.13 2.26 11.80
C LYS A 197 -8.06 3.55 10.99
N GLY A 198 -7.32 3.55 9.88
CA GLY A 198 -7.22 4.71 8.99
C GLY A 198 -8.58 5.11 8.41
N GLN A 199 -9.41 4.16 7.97
CA GLN A 199 -10.75 4.42 7.42
C GLN A 199 -11.71 5.02 8.46
N ILE A 200 -11.68 4.54 9.70
CA ILE A 200 -12.48 5.11 10.78
C ILE A 200 -12.07 6.57 11.04
N CYS A 201 -10.77 6.85 11.14
CA CYS A 201 -10.27 8.21 11.34
C CYS A 201 -10.65 9.14 10.19
N GLU A 202 -10.50 8.71 8.94
CA GLU A 202 -10.72 9.55 7.77
C GLU A 202 -12.22 9.75 7.43
N ASN A 203 -13.04 8.71 7.57
CA ASN A 203 -14.46 8.77 7.17
C ASN A 203 -15.37 9.17 8.33
N SER A 204 -15.20 8.56 9.51
CA SER A 204 -16.06 8.82 10.66
C SER A 204 -15.60 10.00 11.51
N LYS A 205 -14.40 10.57 11.24
CA LYS A 205 -13.80 11.67 12.02
C LYS A 205 -13.67 11.34 13.51
N MET A 206 -13.43 10.07 13.80
CA MET A 206 -13.26 9.54 15.16
C MET A 206 -11.82 9.10 15.36
N LEU A 207 -11.30 9.26 16.58
CA LEU A 207 -10.05 8.61 16.96
C LEU A 207 -10.24 7.10 16.99
N CYS A 208 -9.24 6.38 16.51
CA CYS A 208 -9.19 4.93 16.55
C CYS A 208 -7.73 4.51 16.74
N TYR A 209 -7.49 3.55 17.62
CA TYR A 209 -6.16 3.03 17.89
C TYR A 209 -6.02 1.61 17.36
N HIS A 210 -4.80 1.22 17.15
CA HIS A 210 -4.44 -0.11 16.67
C HIS A 210 -3.13 -0.55 17.31
N ASN A 211 -3.10 -1.81 17.72
CA ASN A 211 -1.87 -2.47 18.14
C ASN A 211 -1.91 -3.94 17.74
N ASP A 212 -0.78 -4.63 17.75
CA ASP A 212 -0.65 -5.99 17.26
C ASP A 212 -0.09 -6.96 18.30
N LEU A 213 -0.53 -8.20 18.16
CA LEU A 213 -0.02 -9.35 18.88
C LEU A 213 1.19 -9.93 18.11
N PRO A 214 2.22 -10.43 18.78
CA PRO A 214 2.30 -10.60 20.24
C PRO A 214 2.87 -9.40 21.00
N GLU A 215 3.27 -8.30 20.34
CA GLU A 215 3.96 -7.16 20.97
C GLU A 215 3.15 -6.54 22.11
N LEU A 216 1.85 -6.35 21.93
CA LEU A 216 1.00 -5.79 22.99
C LEU A 216 1.02 -6.62 24.30
N ASN A 217 1.33 -7.93 24.24
CA ASN A 217 1.42 -8.79 25.41
C ASN A 217 2.64 -8.47 26.30
N HIS A 218 3.62 -7.77 25.74
CA HIS A 218 4.85 -7.40 26.45
C HIS A 218 4.80 -6.00 27.08
N ASN A 219 3.77 -5.23 26.75
CA ASN A 219 3.66 -3.82 27.20
C ASN A 219 2.21 -3.41 27.51
N GLU A 220 1.36 -3.29 26.53
CA GLU A 220 0.04 -2.67 26.67
C GLU A 220 -0.91 -3.48 27.56
N ILE A 221 -0.78 -4.82 27.60
CA ILE A 221 -1.67 -5.70 28.37
C ILE A 221 -1.67 -5.39 29.88
N VAL A 222 -0.60 -4.84 30.41
CA VAL A 222 -0.52 -4.45 31.82
C VAL A 222 -1.17 -3.09 32.12
N GLY A 223 -1.59 -2.38 31.09
CA GLY A 223 -2.29 -1.11 31.18
C GLY A 223 -3.82 -1.20 31.26
N TRP A 224 -4.37 -2.42 31.09
CA TRP A 224 -5.82 -2.70 31.10
C TRP A 224 -6.35 -3.04 32.46
#